data_5ee5a729bcc9ce0ca080c024564e1006
#
_entry.id   5ee5a729bcc9ce0ca080c024564e1006
#
_cell.length_a   1.000
_cell.length_b   1.000
_cell.length_c   1.000
_cell.angle_alpha   90.00
_cell.angle_beta   90.00
_cell.angle_gamma   90.00
#
_symmetry.space_group_name_H-M   'P 1'
#
loop_
_entity.id
_entity.type
_entity.pdbx_description
1 polymer ?
#
loop_
_entity_poly.entity_id
_entity_poly.type
_entity_poly.pdbx_seq_one_letter_code
_entity_poly.pdbx_strand_id
1 'polypeptide(L)'
;ITGGRYEETDNAYLHLGRETVAADVGGRVVSVMVSDNQAVKGGDTLFEVDPTPYKLALAKADTAVSVARLAVDQLKQAYQQALASERVAQTDADYLNAELTRQETLEAKGAATDSKARDARHAADVARDKLDLAHQTVAQTLVAIAGQPDIAVDSHPNVQAAMVVRNQAAYDLSRTRVTAPKDGIVYQASG
;
A
#
# COMPACT_ATOMS: atom_id res chain seq x y z
N ILE A 1 -49.25 -12.11 -11.10
CA ILE A 1 -48.44 -11.09 -11.80
C ILE A 1 -48.17 -10.00 -10.75
N THR A 2 -47.07 -10.14 -10.03
CA THR A 2 -46.72 -9.22 -8.98
C THR A 2 -45.66 -8.27 -9.53
N GLY A 3 -46.07 -7.07 -9.92
CA GLY A 3 -45.17 -6.00 -10.30
C GLY A 3 -44.46 -5.48 -9.06
N GLY A 4 -43.19 -5.79 -8.94
CA GLY A 4 -42.34 -5.18 -7.93
C GLY A 4 -42.18 -3.68 -8.22
N ARG A 5 -42.69 -2.87 -7.33
CA ARG A 5 -42.46 -1.41 -7.37
C ARG A 5 -41.01 -1.18 -6.93
N TYR A 6 -40.19 -0.81 -7.87
CA TYR A 6 -38.83 -0.35 -7.59
C TYR A 6 -38.94 1.15 -7.26
N GLU A 7 -38.82 1.49 -5.98
CA GLU A 7 -38.62 2.89 -5.57
C GLU A 7 -37.14 3.17 -5.41
N GLU A 8 -36.67 4.13 -6.17
CA GLU A 8 -35.34 4.69 -6.06
C GLU A 8 -35.35 5.66 -4.86
N THR A 9 -34.95 5.16 -3.69
CA THR A 9 -34.77 6.02 -2.51
C THR A 9 -33.32 5.93 -2.04
N ASP A 10 -32.69 7.06 -1.86
CA ASP A 10 -31.33 7.18 -1.28
C ASP A 10 -31.28 6.68 0.18
N ASN A 11 -32.42 6.47 0.83
CA ASN A 11 -32.56 6.01 2.20
C ASN A 11 -33.63 4.93 2.30
N ALA A 12 -33.23 3.66 2.24
CA ALA A 12 -34.11 2.55 2.54
C ALA A 12 -34.11 2.24 4.04
N TYR A 13 -35.27 2.12 4.65
CA TYR A 13 -35.42 1.75 6.05
C TYR A 13 -36.64 0.87 6.28
N LEU A 14 -36.55 0.01 7.30
CA LEU A 14 -37.65 -0.82 7.81
C LEU A 14 -37.81 -0.58 9.31
N HIS A 15 -39.04 -0.69 9.81
CA HIS A 15 -39.30 -0.66 11.25
C HIS A 15 -39.30 -2.06 11.84
N LEU A 16 -38.48 -2.27 12.89
CA LEU A 16 -38.47 -3.45 13.70
C LEU A 16 -38.97 -3.12 15.11
N GLY A 17 -40.24 -3.42 15.37
CA GLY A 17 -40.91 -2.95 16.58
C GLY A 17 -40.97 -1.42 16.62
N ARG A 18 -40.32 -0.80 17.62
CA ARG A 18 -40.22 0.67 17.75
C ARG A 18 -38.94 1.24 17.17
N GLU A 19 -38.06 0.41 16.63
CA GLU A 19 -36.79 0.83 16.08
C GLU A 19 -36.82 0.87 14.56
N THR A 20 -36.16 1.85 13.97
CA THR A 20 -35.98 1.94 12.53
C THR A 20 -34.63 1.31 12.15
N VAL A 21 -34.64 0.37 11.21
CA VAL A 21 -33.45 -0.27 10.65
C VAL A 21 -33.22 0.33 9.27
N ALA A 22 -32.09 0.97 9.08
CA ALA A 22 -31.68 1.56 7.82
C ALA A 22 -30.39 0.93 7.31
N ALA A 23 -30.14 1.03 5.98
CA ALA A 23 -28.87 0.66 5.41
C ALA A 23 -27.80 1.70 5.83
N ASP A 24 -26.61 1.21 6.15
CA ASP A 24 -25.45 2.07 6.45
C ASP A 24 -24.77 2.61 5.18
N VAL A 25 -25.11 2.07 4.01
CA VAL A 25 -24.58 2.47 2.70
C VAL A 25 -25.72 2.86 1.77
N GLY A 26 -25.46 3.83 0.91
CA GLY A 26 -26.43 4.29 -0.09
C GLY A 26 -26.54 3.34 -1.28
N GLY A 27 -27.68 3.37 -1.96
CA GLY A 27 -27.91 2.63 -3.18
C GLY A 27 -29.35 2.17 -3.34
N ARG A 28 -29.62 1.54 -4.50
CA ARG A 28 -30.94 1.01 -4.80
C ARG A 28 -31.18 -0.30 -4.09
N VAL A 29 -32.34 -0.48 -3.45
CA VAL A 29 -32.76 -1.77 -2.90
C VAL A 29 -33.11 -2.72 -4.05
N VAL A 30 -32.47 -3.87 -4.10
CA VAL A 30 -32.66 -4.88 -5.17
C VAL A 30 -33.52 -6.05 -4.70
N SER A 31 -33.58 -6.31 -3.39
CA SER A 31 -34.48 -7.33 -2.84
C SER A 31 -34.90 -7.01 -1.42
N VAL A 32 -36.15 -7.37 -1.07
CA VAL A 32 -36.68 -7.32 0.27
C VAL A 32 -37.07 -8.73 0.64
N MET A 33 -36.47 -9.26 1.71
CA MET A 33 -36.61 -10.68 2.09
C MET A 33 -37.64 -10.94 3.18
N VAL A 34 -38.31 -9.89 3.62
CA VAL A 34 -39.30 -9.95 4.70
C VAL A 34 -40.62 -9.32 4.27
N SER A 35 -41.70 -9.78 4.89
CA SER A 35 -43.06 -9.26 4.69
C SER A 35 -43.50 -8.45 5.90
N ASP A 36 -44.52 -7.60 5.70
CA ASP A 36 -45.15 -6.89 6.80
C ASP A 36 -45.72 -7.87 7.83
N ASN A 37 -45.52 -7.54 9.10
CA ASN A 37 -45.88 -8.37 10.26
C ASN A 37 -45.13 -9.71 10.39
N GLN A 38 -44.02 -9.88 9.64
CA GLN A 38 -43.18 -11.08 9.77
C GLN A 38 -42.32 -11.00 11.03
N ALA A 39 -42.27 -12.11 11.79
CA ALA A 39 -41.33 -12.27 12.90
C ALA A 39 -39.96 -12.61 12.36
N VAL A 40 -38.93 -11.92 12.83
CA VAL A 40 -37.51 -12.13 12.46
C VAL A 40 -36.69 -12.31 13.72
N LYS A 41 -35.57 -13.03 13.57
CA LYS A 41 -34.53 -13.16 14.59
C LYS A 41 -33.36 -12.20 14.31
N GLY A 42 -32.65 -11.85 15.35
CA GLY A 42 -31.41 -11.10 15.19
C GLY A 42 -30.44 -11.81 14.23
N GLY A 43 -29.91 -11.09 13.25
CA GLY A 43 -29.06 -11.62 12.19
C GLY A 43 -29.76 -12.04 10.90
N ASP A 44 -31.11 -12.12 10.89
CA ASP A 44 -31.88 -12.42 9.68
C ASP A 44 -31.74 -11.25 8.67
N THR A 45 -31.57 -11.59 7.39
CA THR A 45 -31.48 -10.58 6.31
C THR A 45 -32.85 -9.97 6.06
N LEU A 46 -32.93 -8.65 6.17
CA LEU A 46 -34.15 -7.88 5.95
C LEU A 46 -34.31 -7.43 4.50
N PHE A 47 -33.29 -6.80 3.98
CA PHE A 47 -33.24 -6.35 2.59
C PHE A 47 -31.79 -6.22 2.11
N GLU A 48 -31.64 -6.05 0.82
CA GLU A 48 -30.32 -5.96 0.16
C GLU A 48 -30.28 -4.74 -0.75
N VAL A 49 -29.23 -3.92 -0.58
CA VAL A 49 -28.89 -2.83 -1.48
C VAL A 49 -28.08 -3.40 -2.64
N ASP A 50 -28.15 -2.80 -3.83
CA ASP A 50 -27.39 -3.24 -4.99
C ASP A 50 -25.89 -3.36 -4.65
N PRO A 51 -25.31 -4.55 -4.61
CA PRO A 51 -23.92 -4.75 -4.23
C PRO A 51 -22.94 -4.44 -5.35
N THR A 52 -23.41 -4.24 -6.57
CA THR A 52 -22.53 -4.12 -7.76
C THR A 52 -21.52 -2.98 -7.65
N PRO A 53 -21.90 -1.73 -7.29
CA PRO A 53 -20.92 -0.66 -7.13
C PRO A 53 -19.88 -0.98 -6.05
N TYR A 54 -20.29 -1.64 -4.98
CA TYR A 54 -19.42 -2.02 -3.86
C TYR A 54 -18.47 -3.16 -4.20
N LYS A 55 -18.94 -4.13 -5.00
CA LYS A 55 -18.07 -5.19 -5.56
C LYS A 55 -17.00 -4.62 -6.48
N LEU A 56 -17.36 -3.65 -7.32
CA LEU A 56 -16.42 -2.97 -8.20
C LEU A 56 -15.39 -2.13 -7.41
N ALA A 57 -15.85 -1.44 -6.37
CA ALA A 57 -14.96 -0.67 -5.49
C ALA A 57 -13.97 -1.60 -4.76
N LEU A 58 -14.41 -2.76 -4.28
CA LEU A 58 -13.54 -3.75 -3.65
C LEU A 58 -12.52 -4.31 -4.65
N ALA A 59 -12.93 -4.66 -5.87
CA ALA A 59 -12.02 -5.14 -6.90
C ALA A 59 -10.96 -4.10 -7.26
N LYS A 60 -11.35 -2.83 -7.36
CA LYS A 60 -10.41 -1.72 -7.57
C LYS A 60 -9.42 -1.58 -6.42
N ALA A 61 -9.89 -1.68 -5.18
CA ALA A 61 -9.04 -1.59 -3.99
C ALA A 61 -8.09 -2.78 -3.87
N ASP A 62 -8.53 -4.00 -4.21
CA ASP A 62 -7.68 -5.19 -4.27
C ASP A 62 -6.55 -5.02 -5.30
N THR A 63 -6.86 -4.46 -6.46
CA THR A 63 -5.85 -4.14 -7.48
C THR A 63 -4.86 -3.10 -6.97
N ALA A 64 -5.32 -2.07 -6.26
CA ALA A 64 -4.45 -1.06 -5.66
C ALA A 64 -3.49 -1.66 -4.63
N VAL A 65 -3.91 -2.64 -3.85
CA VAL A 65 -3.03 -3.40 -2.94
C VAL A 65 -1.95 -4.14 -3.72
N SER A 66 -2.31 -4.82 -4.80
CA SER A 66 -1.34 -5.52 -5.65
C SER A 66 -0.32 -4.58 -6.27
N VAL A 67 -0.76 -3.42 -6.76
CA VAL A 67 0.13 -2.38 -7.30
C VAL A 67 1.07 -1.84 -6.21
N ALA A 68 0.56 -1.60 -5.01
CA ALA A 68 1.39 -1.14 -3.89
C ALA A 68 2.45 -2.19 -3.50
N ARG A 69 2.11 -3.48 -3.49
CA ARG A 69 3.06 -4.56 -3.23
C ARG A 69 4.18 -4.60 -4.27
N LEU A 70 3.84 -4.51 -5.56
CA LEU A 70 4.84 -4.44 -6.63
C LEU A 70 5.76 -3.22 -6.49
N ALA A 71 5.21 -2.07 -6.14
CA ALA A 71 5.99 -0.86 -5.91
C ALA A 71 7.00 -1.05 -4.76
N VAL A 72 6.61 -1.70 -3.67
CA VAL A 72 7.51 -1.99 -2.55
C VAL A 72 8.59 -2.99 -2.96
N ASP A 73 8.25 -4.02 -3.73
CA ASP A 73 9.26 -4.93 -4.26
C ASP A 73 10.30 -4.20 -5.11
N GLN A 74 9.88 -3.24 -5.94
CA GLN A 74 10.79 -2.40 -6.72
C GLN A 74 11.70 -1.54 -5.82
N LEU A 75 11.16 -0.98 -4.73
CA LEU A 75 11.96 -0.22 -3.75
C LEU A 75 13.00 -1.11 -3.07
N LYS A 76 12.64 -2.34 -2.72
CA LYS A 76 13.58 -3.33 -2.15
C LYS A 76 14.68 -3.70 -3.14
N GLN A 77 14.35 -3.86 -4.41
CA GLN A 77 15.36 -4.11 -5.46
C GLN A 77 16.27 -2.90 -5.67
N ALA A 78 15.74 -1.69 -5.63
CA ALA A 78 16.54 -0.47 -5.72
C ALA A 78 17.56 -0.35 -4.58
N TYR A 79 17.17 -0.74 -3.36
CA TYR A 79 18.10 -0.80 -2.23
C TYR A 79 19.21 -1.83 -2.45
N GLN A 80 18.91 -3.03 -2.93
CA GLN A 80 19.92 -4.04 -3.25
C GLN A 80 20.88 -3.57 -4.35
N GLN A 81 20.35 -2.89 -5.36
CA GLN A 81 21.18 -2.30 -6.43
C GLN A 81 22.10 -1.21 -5.88
N ALA A 82 21.60 -0.37 -4.98
CA ALA A 82 22.39 0.66 -4.33
C ALA A 82 23.55 0.08 -3.51
N LEU A 83 23.29 -1.00 -2.77
CA LEU A 83 24.32 -1.74 -2.03
C LEU A 83 25.39 -2.32 -2.97
N ALA A 84 24.98 -2.87 -4.10
CA ALA A 84 25.91 -3.40 -5.09
C ALA A 84 26.79 -2.30 -5.70
N SER A 85 26.19 -1.16 -6.03
CA SER A 85 26.92 0.01 -6.54
C SER A 85 27.90 0.57 -5.51
N GLU A 86 27.52 0.60 -4.25
CA GLU A 86 28.40 0.99 -3.14
C GLU A 86 29.62 0.07 -3.04
N ARG A 87 29.43 -1.25 -3.15
CA ARG A 87 30.56 -2.19 -3.15
C ARG A 87 31.54 -1.92 -4.31
N VAL A 88 31.02 -1.63 -5.49
CA VAL A 88 31.86 -1.28 -6.65
C VAL A 88 32.65 -0.01 -6.37
N ALA A 89 31.99 1.02 -5.87
CA ALA A 89 32.65 2.28 -5.55
C ALA A 89 33.68 2.13 -4.41
N GLN A 90 33.41 1.30 -3.43
CA GLN A 90 34.34 0.97 -2.33
C GLN A 90 35.59 0.28 -2.86
N THR A 91 35.41 -0.73 -3.72
CA THR A 91 36.52 -1.46 -4.33
C THR A 91 37.40 -0.54 -5.15
N ASP A 92 36.82 0.35 -5.94
CA ASP A 92 37.55 1.31 -6.74
C ASP A 92 38.31 2.33 -5.86
N ALA A 93 37.66 2.86 -4.82
CA ALA A 93 38.28 3.77 -3.87
C ALA A 93 39.46 3.12 -3.13
N ASP A 94 39.32 1.88 -2.69
CA ASP A 94 40.39 1.15 -2.02
C ASP A 94 41.58 0.92 -2.94
N TYR A 95 41.33 0.54 -4.19
CA TYR A 95 42.40 0.37 -5.19
C TYR A 95 43.12 1.66 -5.48
N LEU A 96 42.41 2.76 -5.73
CA LEU A 96 43.03 4.05 -6.08
C LEU A 96 43.71 4.70 -4.88
N ASN A 97 43.24 4.48 -3.64
CA ASN A 97 43.99 4.91 -2.45
C ASN A 97 45.29 4.14 -2.28
N ALA A 98 45.29 2.84 -2.54
CA ALA A 98 46.52 2.03 -2.51
C ALA A 98 47.51 2.48 -3.59
N GLU A 99 47.02 2.80 -4.79
CA GLU A 99 47.83 3.35 -5.88
C GLU A 99 48.41 4.73 -5.53
N LEU A 100 47.62 5.59 -4.90
CA LEU A 100 48.09 6.88 -4.41
C LEU A 100 49.26 6.70 -3.42
N THR A 101 49.07 5.85 -2.42
CA THR A 101 50.13 5.53 -1.43
C THR A 101 51.39 5.02 -2.11
N ARG A 102 51.24 4.16 -3.11
CA ARG A 102 52.36 3.63 -3.89
C ARG A 102 53.09 4.73 -4.65
N GLN A 103 52.38 5.62 -5.34
CA GLN A 103 52.97 6.72 -6.09
C GLN A 103 53.66 7.77 -5.18
N GLU A 104 53.05 8.11 -4.03
CA GLU A 104 53.64 9.00 -3.03
C GLU A 104 54.93 8.40 -2.43
N THR A 105 54.96 7.11 -2.18
CA THR A 105 56.18 6.42 -1.68
C THR A 105 57.27 6.42 -2.72
N LEU A 106 56.94 6.18 -3.99
CA LEU A 106 57.90 6.21 -5.11
C LEU A 106 58.44 7.64 -5.36
N GLU A 107 57.58 8.65 -5.29
CA GLU A 107 57.97 10.05 -5.39
C GLU A 107 58.96 10.42 -4.31
N ALA A 108 58.69 10.08 -3.06
CA ALA A 108 59.59 10.34 -1.92
C ALA A 108 60.96 9.71 -2.09
N LYS A 109 61.06 8.60 -2.83
CA LYS A 109 62.29 7.89 -3.15
C LYS A 109 62.93 8.37 -4.46
N GLY A 110 62.35 9.36 -5.12
CA GLY A 110 62.82 9.88 -6.41
C GLY A 110 62.56 8.94 -7.60
N ALA A 111 61.69 7.92 -7.42
CA ALA A 111 61.37 6.89 -8.42
C ALA A 111 60.08 7.18 -9.21
N ALA A 112 59.35 8.22 -8.88
CA ALA A 112 58.15 8.66 -9.60
C ALA A 112 58.16 10.20 -9.76
N THR A 113 57.42 10.69 -10.76
CA THR A 113 57.29 12.13 -11.00
C THR A 113 56.18 12.74 -10.13
N ASP A 114 56.32 14.04 -9.81
CA ASP A 114 55.26 14.81 -9.11
C ASP A 114 53.93 14.78 -9.88
N SER A 115 53.98 14.77 -11.23
CA SER A 115 52.78 14.65 -12.08
C SER A 115 52.03 13.35 -11.86
N LYS A 116 52.73 12.21 -11.75
CA LYS A 116 52.12 10.91 -11.48
C LYS A 116 51.50 10.85 -10.10
N ALA A 117 52.14 11.43 -9.09
CA ALA A 117 51.59 11.49 -7.73
C ALA A 117 50.35 12.38 -7.69
N ARG A 118 50.32 13.50 -8.39
CA ARG A 118 49.14 14.37 -8.51
C ARG A 118 47.99 13.69 -9.24
N ASP A 119 48.23 12.97 -10.33
CA ASP A 119 47.21 12.22 -11.05
C ASP A 119 46.63 11.13 -10.19
N ALA A 120 47.46 10.41 -9.44
CA ALA A 120 46.99 9.38 -8.51
C ALA A 120 46.14 9.98 -7.37
N ARG A 121 46.52 11.15 -6.86
CA ARG A 121 45.73 11.87 -5.84
C ARG A 121 44.38 12.30 -6.38
N HIS A 122 44.34 12.87 -7.57
CA HIS A 122 43.08 13.26 -8.22
C HIS A 122 42.17 12.03 -8.42
N ALA A 123 42.72 10.94 -8.92
CA ALA A 123 41.95 9.71 -9.12
C ALA A 123 41.38 9.16 -7.79
N ALA A 124 42.20 9.16 -6.73
CA ALA A 124 41.74 8.73 -5.39
C ALA A 124 40.66 9.65 -4.82
N ASP A 125 40.79 10.97 -4.99
CA ASP A 125 39.79 11.95 -4.55
C ASP A 125 38.45 11.78 -5.30
N VAL A 126 38.47 11.57 -6.60
CA VAL A 126 37.27 11.30 -7.41
C VAL A 126 36.61 10.00 -6.99
N ALA A 127 37.41 8.96 -6.74
CA ALA A 127 36.87 7.67 -6.29
C ALA A 127 36.23 7.78 -4.90
N ARG A 128 36.83 8.53 -3.99
CA ARG A 128 36.22 8.81 -2.67
C ARG A 128 34.89 9.56 -2.80
N ASP A 129 34.83 10.58 -3.64
CA ASP A 129 33.62 11.36 -3.87
C ASP A 129 32.52 10.51 -4.49
N LYS A 130 32.86 9.59 -5.41
CA LYS A 130 31.92 8.60 -5.96
C LYS A 130 31.42 7.63 -4.90
N LEU A 131 32.29 7.21 -3.98
CA LEU A 131 31.90 6.37 -2.85
C LEU A 131 30.93 7.11 -1.92
N ASP A 132 31.19 8.38 -1.61
CA ASP A 132 30.31 9.21 -0.81
C ASP A 132 28.92 9.34 -1.48
N LEU A 133 28.90 9.52 -2.80
CA LEU A 133 27.64 9.55 -3.57
C LEU A 133 26.91 8.21 -3.50
N ALA A 134 27.62 7.10 -3.59
CA ALA A 134 27.04 5.76 -3.44
C ALA A 134 26.45 5.53 -2.03
N HIS A 135 27.13 6.02 -0.98
CA HIS A 135 26.60 5.99 0.39
C HIS A 135 25.29 6.78 0.52
N GLN A 136 25.21 7.96 -0.12
CA GLN A 136 23.98 8.76 -0.12
C GLN A 136 22.83 8.04 -0.82
N THR A 137 23.10 7.34 -1.92
CA THR A 137 22.10 6.55 -2.64
C THR A 137 21.59 5.38 -1.80
N VAL A 138 22.47 4.69 -1.07
CA VAL A 138 22.07 3.64 -0.12
C VAL A 138 21.17 4.22 0.97
N ALA A 139 21.57 5.34 1.56
CA ALA A 139 20.76 5.99 2.59
C ALA A 139 19.36 6.40 2.08
N GLN A 140 19.30 6.94 0.86
CA GLN A 140 18.05 7.36 0.22
C GLN A 140 17.12 6.16 -0.05
N THR A 141 17.66 5.07 -0.60
CA THR A 141 16.90 3.86 -0.87
C THR A 141 16.47 3.13 0.42
N LEU A 142 17.26 3.25 1.48
CA LEU A 142 16.89 2.72 2.80
C LEU A 142 15.68 3.46 3.38
N VAL A 143 15.64 4.79 3.28
CA VAL A 143 14.46 5.58 3.69
C VAL A 143 13.22 5.16 2.92
N ALA A 144 13.35 4.87 1.63
CA ALA A 144 12.22 4.44 0.79
C ALA A 144 11.59 3.10 1.25
N ILE A 145 12.35 2.27 1.96
CA ILE A 145 11.85 1.02 2.59
C ILE A 145 11.67 1.17 4.10
N ALA A 146 11.31 2.37 4.55
CA ALA A 146 11.02 2.71 5.95
C ALA A 146 12.19 2.45 6.91
N GLY A 147 13.42 2.55 6.44
CA GLY A 147 14.63 2.31 7.24
C GLY A 147 14.87 0.85 7.62
N GLN A 148 14.15 -0.09 7.03
CA GLN A 148 14.19 -1.52 7.37
C GLN A 148 14.64 -2.35 6.16
N PRO A 149 15.91 -2.79 6.08
CA PRO A 149 16.41 -3.59 4.96
C PRO A 149 15.60 -4.86 4.67
N ASP A 150 15.08 -5.48 5.73
CA ASP A 150 14.32 -6.76 5.66
C ASP A 150 12.82 -6.55 5.83
N ILE A 151 12.29 -5.36 5.54
CA ILE A 151 10.87 -5.09 5.69
C ILE A 151 10.03 -6.10 4.90
N ALA A 152 9.01 -6.67 5.55
CA ALA A 152 8.00 -7.44 4.84
C ALA A 152 7.18 -6.50 3.95
N VAL A 153 6.88 -6.94 2.73
CA VAL A 153 6.15 -6.10 1.74
C VAL A 153 4.86 -5.55 2.34
N ASP A 154 4.08 -6.39 3.01
CA ASP A 154 2.80 -5.98 3.60
C ASP A 154 2.94 -5.08 4.84
N SER A 155 4.14 -4.96 5.40
CA SER A 155 4.42 -4.05 6.52
C SER A 155 4.78 -2.63 6.07
N HIS A 156 5.04 -2.44 4.77
CA HIS A 156 5.38 -1.11 4.25
C HIS A 156 4.17 -0.17 4.32
N PRO A 157 4.35 1.11 4.71
CA PRO A 157 3.24 2.07 4.83
C PRO A 157 2.37 2.21 3.58
N ASN A 158 2.94 2.13 2.39
CA ASN A 158 2.19 2.21 1.14
C ASN A 158 1.20 1.05 0.97
N VAL A 159 1.62 -0.16 1.33
CA VAL A 159 0.75 -1.35 1.30
C VAL A 159 -0.30 -1.27 2.40
N GLN A 160 0.09 -0.84 3.60
CA GLN A 160 -0.84 -0.65 4.72
C GLN A 160 -1.94 0.36 4.38
N ALA A 161 -1.60 1.48 3.74
CA ALA A 161 -2.58 2.47 3.29
C ALA A 161 -3.56 1.88 2.27
N ALA A 162 -3.07 1.11 1.30
CA ALA A 162 -3.91 0.45 0.31
C ALA A 162 -4.82 -0.63 0.95
N MET A 163 -4.32 -1.36 1.94
CA MET A 163 -5.10 -2.36 2.68
C MET A 163 -6.22 -1.74 3.51
N VAL A 164 -6.01 -0.55 4.10
CA VAL A 164 -7.07 0.19 4.81
C VAL A 164 -8.20 0.55 3.85
N VAL A 165 -7.88 1.06 2.67
CA VAL A 165 -8.87 1.39 1.63
C VAL A 165 -9.62 0.13 1.18
N ARG A 166 -8.90 -0.97 0.97
CA ARG A 166 -9.49 -2.27 0.61
C ARG A 166 -10.43 -2.77 1.70
N ASN A 167 -10.03 -2.70 2.96
CA ASN A 167 -10.85 -3.14 4.09
C ASN A 167 -12.11 -2.28 4.23
N GLN A 168 -12.03 -0.98 3.98
CA GLN A 168 -13.20 -0.10 3.94
C GLN A 168 -14.17 -0.52 2.83
N ALA A 169 -13.66 -0.80 1.63
CA ALA A 169 -14.48 -1.27 0.51
C ALA A 169 -15.15 -2.63 0.81
N ALA A 170 -14.43 -3.55 1.45
CA ALA A 170 -14.98 -4.84 1.89
C ALA A 170 -16.06 -4.66 2.97
N TYR A 171 -15.85 -3.74 3.90
CA TYR A 171 -16.84 -3.40 4.92
C TYR A 171 -18.12 -2.82 4.29
N ASP A 172 -17.97 -1.86 3.38
CA ASP A 172 -19.09 -1.24 2.68
C ASP A 172 -19.90 -2.28 1.90
N LEU A 173 -19.23 -3.22 1.23
CA LEU A 173 -19.88 -4.34 0.56
C LEU A 173 -20.66 -5.21 1.53
N SER A 174 -20.11 -5.50 2.71
CA SER A 174 -20.79 -6.28 3.74
C SER A 174 -22.07 -5.61 4.26
N ARG A 175 -22.10 -4.28 4.23
CA ARG A 175 -23.23 -3.47 4.70
C ARG A 175 -24.36 -3.34 3.67
N THR A 176 -24.16 -3.82 2.45
CA THR A 176 -25.23 -3.91 1.44
C THR A 176 -26.33 -4.91 1.81
N ARG A 177 -25.99 -5.89 2.62
CA ARG A 177 -26.94 -6.83 3.22
C ARG A 177 -27.33 -6.33 4.61
N VAL A 178 -28.54 -5.83 4.74
CA VAL A 178 -29.05 -5.29 5.99
C VAL A 178 -29.74 -6.39 6.79
N THR A 179 -29.26 -6.59 8.02
CA THR A 179 -29.74 -7.63 8.92
C THR A 179 -30.51 -7.06 10.13
N ALA A 180 -31.35 -7.86 10.74
CA ALA A 180 -32.04 -7.48 11.95
C ALA A 180 -31.06 -7.40 13.14
N PRO A 181 -31.03 -6.28 13.90
CA PRO A 181 -30.14 -6.14 15.05
C PRO A 181 -30.56 -6.98 16.24
N LYS A 182 -31.85 -7.35 16.30
CA LYS A 182 -32.47 -8.16 17.37
C LYS A 182 -33.72 -8.85 16.86
N ASP A 183 -34.27 -9.76 17.66
CA ASP A 183 -35.55 -10.39 17.38
C ASP A 183 -36.69 -9.36 17.43
N GLY A 184 -37.67 -9.51 16.56
CA GLY A 184 -38.81 -8.60 16.52
C GLY A 184 -39.75 -8.89 15.38
N ILE A 185 -40.74 -8.02 15.20
CA ILE A 185 -41.72 -8.07 14.12
C ILE A 185 -41.50 -6.89 13.19
N VAL A 186 -41.50 -7.19 11.89
CA VAL A 186 -41.27 -6.17 10.83
C VAL A 186 -42.59 -5.41 10.57
N TYR A 187 -42.51 -4.11 10.58
CA TYR A 187 -43.57 -3.22 10.09
C TYR A 187 -43.04 -2.44 8.88
N GLN A 188 -43.73 -2.54 7.76
CA GLN A 188 -43.42 -1.77 6.59
C GLN A 188 -43.98 -0.36 6.72
N ALA A 189 -43.12 0.65 6.77
CA ALA A 189 -43.58 2.03 6.67
C ALA A 189 -44.02 2.29 5.23
N SER A 190 -45.34 2.36 5.05
CA SER A 190 -45.91 2.93 3.83
C SER A 190 -45.78 4.45 3.90
N GLY A 191 -44.80 5.01 3.20
CA GLY A 191 -44.71 6.43 2.89
C GLY A 191 -45.16 6.66 1.48
#